data_8ba1385c71b2f14a78a397feee5170f9
#
_entry.id   8ba1385c71b2f14a78a397feee5170f9
#
_cell.length_a   1.000
_cell.length_b   1.000
_cell.length_c   1.000
_cell.angle_alpha   90.00
_cell.angle_beta   90.00
_cell.angle_gamma   90.00
#
_symmetry.space_group_name_H-M   'P 1'
#
loop_
_entity.id
_entity.type
_entity.pdbx_description
1 polymer ?
#
loop_
_entity_poly.entity_id
_entity_poly.type
_entity_poly.pdbx_seq_one_letter_code
_entity_poly.pdbx_strand_id
1 'polypeptide(L)'
;MTATNHDIPTKAGRREWIGLSVLALGALLYVMDLTVLHLAVPALSADLQPTSAQLLWIIDIYGFFVAGSLVTMGTLGDRIGRRKLLMIGAAAFGVTSLLAAFSTSAEMLIASRALLGLAGATLAPSTLSLIFHMFTDPKERTIAIGVWIGAFSAGSAIGPVLGGVMLEFFWWGSVFLLALPVMALLLVLGPRVLPEYRDPDAGRLDI
;
A
#
# COMPACT_ATOMS: atom_id res chain seq x y z
N MET A 1 38.75 17.16 22.31
CA MET A 1 37.95 17.46 21.09
C MET A 1 38.08 16.29 20.17
N THR A 2 37.19 15.32 20.31
CA THR A 2 37.08 14.16 19.42
C THR A 2 36.18 14.56 18.29
N ALA A 3 36.73 14.67 17.08
CA ALA A 3 35.96 14.89 15.87
C ALA A 3 34.95 13.75 15.69
N THR A 4 33.69 14.07 15.82
CA THR A 4 32.60 13.18 15.42
C THR A 4 32.75 12.88 13.92
N ASN A 5 32.98 11.62 13.62
CA ASN A 5 33.04 11.09 12.28
C ASN A 5 31.64 11.36 11.64
N HIS A 6 31.56 12.44 10.88
CA HIS A 6 30.38 12.68 10.04
C HIS A 6 30.40 11.56 9.00
N ASP A 7 29.48 10.59 9.14
CA ASP A 7 29.26 9.55 8.16
C ASP A 7 29.12 10.19 6.77
N ILE A 8 30.11 9.96 5.93
CA ILE A 8 30.09 10.42 4.54
C ILE A 8 28.88 9.75 3.89
N PRO A 9 27.92 10.53 3.31
CA PRO A 9 26.75 9.95 2.69
C PRO A 9 27.16 8.92 1.62
N THR A 10 26.82 7.67 1.83
CA THR A 10 27.13 6.60 0.89
C THR A 10 26.08 6.59 -0.22
N LYS A 11 26.54 6.50 -1.47
CA LYS A 11 25.63 6.36 -2.61
C LYS A 11 24.87 5.05 -2.54
N ALA A 12 23.60 5.09 -2.92
CA ALA A 12 22.75 3.92 -2.99
C ALA A 12 23.24 2.96 -4.08
N GLY A 13 23.30 1.66 -3.75
CA GLY A 13 23.65 0.61 -4.66
C GLY A 13 22.45 0.07 -5.44
N ARG A 14 22.69 -0.96 -6.25
CA ARG A 14 21.63 -1.61 -7.03
C ARG A 14 20.49 -2.18 -6.16
N ARG A 15 20.79 -2.61 -4.95
CA ARG A 15 19.84 -3.19 -4.01
C ARG A 15 18.81 -2.14 -3.57
N GLU A 16 19.25 -0.94 -3.24
CA GLU A 16 18.41 0.17 -2.80
C GLU A 16 17.47 0.63 -3.92
N TRP A 17 17.94 0.72 -5.15
CA TRP A 17 17.12 1.09 -6.31
C TRP A 17 16.08 0.02 -6.67
N ILE A 18 16.42 -1.28 -6.55
CA ILE A 18 15.43 -2.36 -6.69
C ILE A 18 14.39 -2.27 -5.54
N GLY A 19 14.86 -2.03 -4.31
CA GLY A 19 13.98 -1.81 -3.17
C GLY A 19 13.00 -0.66 -3.40
N LEU A 20 13.47 0.47 -3.90
CA LEU A 20 12.62 1.61 -4.27
C LEU A 20 11.55 1.22 -5.30
N SER A 21 11.93 0.46 -6.33
CA SER A 21 10.96 0.02 -7.35
C SER A 21 9.85 -0.84 -6.76
N VAL A 22 10.18 -1.75 -5.86
CA VAL A 22 9.20 -2.59 -5.16
C VAL A 22 8.29 -1.76 -4.24
N LEU A 23 8.86 -0.78 -3.51
CA LEU A 23 8.10 0.12 -2.65
C LEU A 23 7.18 1.05 -3.46
N ALA A 24 7.66 1.57 -4.59
CA ALA A 24 6.89 2.42 -5.49
C ALA A 24 5.70 1.67 -6.12
N LEU A 25 5.88 0.39 -6.50
CA LEU A 25 4.78 -0.46 -6.97
C LEU A 25 3.73 -0.68 -5.89
N GLY A 26 4.14 -0.88 -4.62
CA GLY A 26 3.21 -0.97 -3.50
C GLY A 26 2.41 0.32 -3.29
N ALA A 27 3.08 1.48 -3.38
CA ALA A 27 2.45 2.79 -3.28
C ALA A 27 1.47 3.06 -4.43
N LEU A 28 1.83 2.67 -5.66
CA LEU A 28 0.97 2.76 -6.83
C LEU A 28 -0.33 1.97 -6.64
N LEU A 29 -0.22 0.72 -6.20
CA LEU A 29 -1.39 -0.14 -5.97
C LEU A 29 -2.31 0.40 -4.87
N TYR A 30 -1.74 0.89 -3.79
CA TYR A 30 -2.49 1.49 -2.70
C TYR A 30 -3.43 2.61 -3.18
N VAL A 31 -2.95 3.48 -4.10
CA VAL A 31 -3.77 4.55 -4.67
C VAL A 31 -4.69 4.04 -5.78
N MET A 32 -4.22 3.09 -6.57
CA MET A 32 -5.01 2.49 -7.63
C MET A 32 -6.30 1.85 -7.09
N ASP A 33 -6.24 1.19 -5.91
CA ASP A 33 -7.41 0.59 -5.25
C ASP A 33 -8.49 1.64 -4.89
N LEU A 34 -8.10 2.89 -4.61
CA LEU A 34 -9.03 4.00 -4.38
C LEU A 34 -9.81 4.39 -5.65
N THR A 35 -9.21 4.24 -6.83
CA THR A 35 -9.75 4.79 -8.08
C THR A 35 -10.40 3.73 -8.97
N VAL A 36 -9.86 2.52 -8.99
CA VAL A 36 -10.32 1.45 -9.88
C VAL A 36 -11.76 1.02 -9.59
N LEU A 37 -12.16 1.02 -8.32
CA LEU A 37 -13.50 0.59 -7.89
C LEU A 37 -14.62 1.43 -8.49
N HIS A 38 -14.40 2.72 -8.70
CA HIS A 38 -15.44 3.61 -9.26
C HIS A 38 -15.94 3.14 -10.62
N LEU A 39 -15.07 2.54 -11.43
CA LEU A 39 -15.46 1.97 -12.72
C LEU A 39 -16.23 0.65 -12.57
N ALA A 40 -15.96 -0.10 -11.50
CA ALA A 40 -16.65 -1.36 -11.22
C ALA A 40 -18.07 -1.17 -10.65
N VAL A 41 -18.42 0.03 -10.16
CA VAL A 41 -19.72 0.33 -9.52
C VAL A 41 -20.92 -0.14 -10.34
N PRO A 42 -21.05 0.12 -11.64
CA PRO A 42 -22.21 -0.34 -12.40
C PRO A 42 -22.34 -1.86 -12.42
N ALA A 43 -21.23 -2.57 -12.68
CA ALA A 43 -21.20 -4.03 -12.76
C ALA A 43 -21.45 -4.69 -11.39
N LEU A 44 -20.79 -4.21 -10.33
CA LEU A 44 -21.01 -4.72 -8.98
C LEU A 44 -22.43 -4.43 -8.47
N SER A 45 -23.02 -3.27 -8.86
CA SER A 45 -24.40 -2.93 -8.48
C SER A 45 -25.43 -3.81 -9.16
N ALA A 46 -25.17 -4.22 -10.39
CA ALA A 46 -26.03 -5.16 -11.11
C ALA A 46 -25.98 -6.57 -10.47
N ASP A 47 -24.82 -6.98 -9.97
CA ASP A 47 -24.57 -8.31 -9.41
C ASP A 47 -24.99 -8.41 -7.93
N LEU A 48 -24.50 -7.52 -7.07
CA LEU A 48 -24.73 -7.56 -5.62
C LEU A 48 -25.98 -6.82 -5.15
N GLN A 49 -26.57 -5.97 -6.01
CA GLN A 49 -27.77 -5.15 -5.73
C GLN A 49 -27.72 -4.42 -4.37
N PRO A 50 -26.63 -3.69 -4.07
CA PRO A 50 -26.48 -2.98 -2.80
C PRO A 50 -27.53 -1.89 -2.66
N THR A 51 -27.99 -1.62 -1.46
CA THR A 51 -28.70 -0.38 -1.14
C THR A 51 -27.81 0.84 -1.36
N SER A 52 -28.41 2.04 -1.50
CA SER A 52 -27.61 3.28 -1.65
C SER A 52 -26.63 3.49 -0.48
N ALA A 53 -27.04 3.15 0.75
CA ALA A 53 -26.15 3.24 1.92
C ALA A 53 -24.99 2.23 1.85
N GLN A 54 -25.27 0.99 1.44
CA GLN A 54 -24.23 -0.02 1.26
C GLN A 54 -23.25 0.37 0.16
N LEU A 55 -23.73 0.94 -0.95
CA LEU A 55 -22.86 1.41 -2.02
C LEU A 55 -21.90 2.50 -1.56
N LEU A 56 -22.37 3.47 -0.76
CA LEU A 56 -21.50 4.48 -0.15
C LEU A 56 -20.44 3.82 0.74
N TRP A 57 -20.83 2.85 1.59
CA TRP A 57 -19.87 2.13 2.41
C TRP A 57 -18.86 1.32 1.57
N ILE A 58 -19.28 0.65 0.51
CA ILE A 58 -18.37 -0.08 -0.39
C ILE A 58 -17.29 0.87 -0.94
N ILE A 59 -17.66 2.10 -1.32
CA ILE A 59 -16.73 3.08 -1.89
C ILE A 59 -15.81 3.65 -0.81
N ASP A 60 -16.36 4.12 0.30
CA ASP A 60 -15.66 5.00 1.23
C ASP A 60 -14.96 4.28 2.38
N ILE A 61 -15.42 3.09 2.81
CA ILE A 61 -14.93 2.39 4.02
C ILE A 61 -13.41 2.14 3.99
N TYR A 62 -12.86 1.84 2.81
CA TYR A 62 -11.43 1.67 2.61
C TYR A 62 -10.67 2.96 2.99
N GLY A 63 -11.09 4.10 2.46
CA GLY A 63 -10.48 5.40 2.75
C GLY A 63 -10.58 5.78 4.22
N PHE A 64 -11.74 5.52 4.86
CA PHE A 64 -11.92 5.77 6.30
C PHE A 64 -10.96 4.94 7.15
N PHE A 65 -10.83 3.64 6.88
CA PHE A 65 -9.91 2.79 7.64
C PHE A 65 -8.45 3.13 7.37
N VAL A 66 -8.11 3.48 6.14
CA VAL A 66 -6.76 3.99 5.82
C VAL A 66 -6.47 5.24 6.65
N ALA A 67 -7.30 6.28 6.55
CA ALA A 67 -7.07 7.55 7.23
C ALA A 67 -7.05 7.39 8.76
N GLY A 68 -8.02 6.65 9.31
CA GLY A 68 -8.14 6.44 10.75
C GLY A 68 -7.01 5.60 11.35
N SER A 69 -6.38 4.72 10.55
CA SER A 69 -5.33 3.82 11.05
C SER A 69 -3.92 4.27 10.71
N LEU A 70 -3.75 5.30 9.87
CA LEU A 70 -2.45 5.70 9.33
C LEU A 70 -1.42 6.01 10.43
N VAL A 71 -1.82 6.80 11.43
CA VAL A 71 -0.95 7.21 12.56
C VAL A 71 -0.60 6.01 13.41
N THR A 72 -1.60 5.19 13.77
CA THR A 72 -1.43 3.98 14.57
C THR A 72 -0.49 2.99 13.87
N MET A 73 -0.66 2.77 12.56
CA MET A 73 0.22 1.89 11.77
C MET A 73 1.63 2.48 11.63
N GLY A 74 1.76 3.81 11.57
CA GLY A 74 3.04 4.48 11.63
C GLY A 74 3.78 4.15 12.94
N THR A 75 3.16 4.39 14.08
CA THR A 75 3.73 4.10 15.41
C THR A 75 4.00 2.60 15.60
N LEU A 76 3.11 1.74 15.12
CA LEU A 76 3.32 0.30 15.17
C LEU A 76 4.57 -0.13 14.38
N GLY A 77 4.78 0.47 13.20
CA GLY A 77 5.95 0.20 12.37
C GLY A 77 7.27 0.57 13.05
N ASP A 78 7.30 1.67 13.81
CA ASP A 78 8.49 2.07 14.58
C ASP A 78 8.81 1.05 15.67
N ARG A 79 7.79 0.43 16.25
CA ARG A 79 7.96 -0.55 17.33
C ARG A 79 8.35 -1.94 16.87
N ILE A 80 7.61 -2.50 15.92
CA ILE A 80 7.80 -3.91 15.50
C ILE A 80 8.77 -4.06 14.33
N GLY A 81 9.10 -2.95 13.66
CA GLY A 81 9.96 -2.86 12.49
C GLY A 81 9.18 -2.52 11.22
N ARG A 82 9.71 -1.58 10.46
CA ARG A 82 9.07 -1.02 9.25
C ARG A 82 8.91 -2.05 8.15
N ARG A 83 9.95 -2.86 7.88
CA ARG A 83 9.87 -3.95 6.91
C ARG A 83 8.89 -5.03 7.38
N LYS A 84 8.96 -5.42 8.65
CA LYS A 84 8.08 -6.45 9.21
C LYS A 84 6.62 -6.05 9.08
N LEU A 85 6.26 -4.80 9.46
CA LEU A 85 4.90 -4.30 9.32
C LEU A 85 4.46 -4.26 7.85
N LEU A 86 5.34 -3.82 6.94
CA LEU A 86 5.08 -3.79 5.50
C LEU A 86 4.77 -5.20 4.96
N MET A 87 5.53 -6.23 5.38
CA MET A 87 5.28 -7.61 4.95
C MET A 87 3.94 -8.15 5.48
N ILE A 88 3.62 -7.87 6.74
CA ILE A 88 2.31 -8.25 7.33
C ILE A 88 1.18 -7.55 6.56
N GLY A 89 1.32 -6.25 6.31
CA GLY A 89 0.35 -5.47 5.54
C GLY A 89 0.17 -5.98 4.11
N ALA A 90 1.26 -6.29 3.42
CA ALA A 90 1.21 -6.84 2.07
C ALA A 90 0.51 -8.22 2.01
N ALA A 91 0.79 -9.09 2.97
CA ALA A 91 0.12 -10.38 3.07
C ALA A 91 -1.39 -10.20 3.36
N ALA A 92 -1.73 -9.35 4.33
CA ALA A 92 -3.11 -9.03 4.67
C ALA A 92 -3.85 -8.39 3.49
N PHE A 93 -3.20 -7.45 2.78
CA PHE A 93 -3.77 -6.81 1.60
C PHE A 93 -4.05 -7.83 0.48
N GLY A 94 -3.12 -8.73 0.21
CA GLY A 94 -3.32 -9.79 -0.78
C GLY A 94 -4.48 -10.72 -0.43
N VAL A 95 -4.56 -11.19 0.83
CA VAL A 95 -5.65 -12.06 1.29
C VAL A 95 -7.01 -11.33 1.23
N THR A 96 -7.06 -10.10 1.71
CA THR A 96 -8.31 -9.32 1.70
C THR A 96 -8.73 -8.88 0.30
N SER A 97 -7.78 -8.70 -0.63
CA SER A 97 -8.07 -8.52 -2.07
C SER A 97 -8.75 -9.74 -2.67
N LEU A 98 -8.32 -10.94 -2.32
CA LEU A 98 -9.01 -12.18 -2.72
C LEU A 98 -10.43 -12.24 -2.15
N LEU A 99 -10.61 -11.93 -0.88
CA LEU A 99 -11.94 -11.89 -0.26
C LEU A 99 -12.86 -10.87 -0.94
N ALA A 100 -12.34 -9.69 -1.28
CA ALA A 100 -13.08 -8.67 -2.00
C ALA A 100 -13.46 -9.12 -3.42
N ALA A 101 -12.51 -9.75 -4.15
CA ALA A 101 -12.73 -10.21 -5.52
C ALA A 101 -13.86 -11.27 -5.62
N PHE A 102 -13.98 -12.13 -4.62
CA PHE A 102 -14.97 -13.21 -4.57
C PHE A 102 -16.13 -12.93 -3.61
N SER A 103 -16.38 -11.66 -3.28
CA SER A 103 -17.52 -11.29 -2.45
C SER A 103 -18.84 -11.59 -3.14
N THR A 104 -19.74 -12.24 -2.40
CA THR A 104 -21.07 -12.67 -2.87
C THR A 104 -22.20 -11.82 -2.29
N SER A 105 -21.90 -10.86 -1.43
CA SER A 105 -22.86 -9.90 -0.88
C SER A 105 -22.22 -8.53 -0.66
N ALA A 106 -23.06 -7.50 -0.58
CA ALA A 106 -22.62 -6.14 -0.27
C ALA A 106 -21.91 -6.06 1.09
N GLU A 107 -22.42 -6.76 2.11
CA GLU A 107 -21.84 -6.77 3.45
C GLU A 107 -20.45 -7.42 3.46
N MET A 108 -20.28 -8.54 2.74
CA MET A 108 -18.99 -9.20 2.60
C MET A 108 -17.98 -8.27 1.91
N LEU A 109 -18.41 -7.55 0.87
CA LEU A 109 -17.55 -6.60 0.18
C LEU A 109 -17.19 -5.42 1.09
N ILE A 110 -18.13 -4.84 1.85
CA ILE A 110 -17.87 -3.77 2.82
C ILE A 110 -16.82 -4.25 3.85
N ALA A 111 -17.03 -5.43 4.45
CA ALA A 111 -16.08 -5.98 5.42
C ALA A 111 -14.69 -6.20 4.82
N SER A 112 -14.62 -6.75 3.61
CA SER A 112 -13.34 -6.96 2.89
C SER A 112 -12.65 -5.62 2.59
N ARG A 113 -13.39 -4.59 2.19
CA ARG A 113 -12.89 -3.24 1.95
C ARG A 113 -12.37 -2.57 3.22
N ALA A 114 -13.04 -2.77 4.35
CA ALA A 114 -12.56 -2.29 5.65
C ALA A 114 -11.21 -2.92 6.02
N LEU A 115 -11.09 -4.24 5.87
CA LEU A 115 -9.84 -4.97 6.11
C LEU A 115 -8.73 -4.56 5.12
N LEU A 116 -9.07 -4.33 3.85
CA LEU A 116 -8.15 -3.76 2.86
C LEU A 116 -7.64 -2.40 3.30
N GLY A 117 -8.50 -1.54 3.85
CA GLY A 117 -8.13 -0.23 4.37
C GLY A 117 -7.14 -0.32 5.53
N LEU A 118 -7.36 -1.23 6.48
CA LEU A 118 -6.42 -1.49 7.58
C LEU A 118 -5.07 -1.99 7.07
N ALA A 119 -5.08 -2.93 6.13
CA ALA A 119 -3.85 -3.43 5.50
C ALA A 119 -3.14 -2.33 4.71
N GLY A 120 -3.87 -1.54 3.93
CA GLY A 120 -3.36 -0.41 3.15
C GLY A 120 -2.71 0.67 4.00
N ALA A 121 -3.26 0.94 5.20
CA ALA A 121 -2.70 1.91 6.15
C ALA A 121 -1.27 1.57 6.60
N THR A 122 -0.81 0.34 6.46
CA THR A 122 0.57 -0.06 6.77
C THR A 122 1.56 0.32 5.67
N LEU A 123 1.09 0.44 4.41
CA LEU A 123 1.94 0.60 3.24
C LEU A 123 2.59 1.99 3.17
N ALA A 124 1.79 3.05 3.25
CA ALA A 124 2.29 4.42 3.04
C ALA A 124 3.37 4.81 4.06
N PRO A 125 3.17 4.70 5.40
CA PRO A 125 4.19 5.10 6.37
C PRO A 125 5.41 4.17 6.33
N SER A 126 5.23 2.87 6.08
CA SER A 126 6.34 1.92 6.03
C SER A 126 7.22 2.13 4.80
N THR A 127 6.62 2.35 3.62
CA THR A 127 7.36 2.56 2.37
C THR A 127 8.17 3.85 2.43
N LEU A 128 7.58 4.95 2.90
CA LEU A 128 8.27 6.24 3.02
C LEU A 128 9.42 6.17 4.02
N SER A 129 9.20 5.58 5.20
CA SER A 129 10.24 5.42 6.22
C SER A 129 11.42 4.58 5.70
N LEU A 130 11.15 3.47 5.00
CA LEU A 130 12.20 2.64 4.42
C LEU A 130 13.01 3.40 3.36
N ILE A 131 12.38 4.24 2.53
CA ILE A 131 13.07 5.09 1.56
C ILE A 131 14.04 6.05 2.27
N PHE A 132 13.60 6.69 3.37
CA PHE A 132 14.46 7.58 4.16
C PHE A 132 15.71 6.89 4.70
N HIS A 133 15.61 5.61 5.08
CA HIS A 133 16.74 4.85 5.62
C HIS A 133 17.62 4.22 4.53
N MET A 134 17.05 3.91 3.36
CA MET A 134 17.80 3.33 2.24
C MET A 134 18.66 4.37 1.52
N PHE A 135 18.17 5.62 1.42
CA PHE A 135 18.85 6.69 0.67
C PHE A 135 19.43 7.72 1.64
N THR A 136 20.71 7.56 1.96
CA THR A 136 21.44 8.47 2.88
C THR A 136 21.96 9.73 2.19
N ASP A 137 22.27 9.65 0.89
CA ASP A 137 22.65 10.82 0.08
C ASP A 137 21.43 11.73 -0.14
N PRO A 138 21.51 13.05 0.16
CA PRO A 138 20.37 13.96 0.06
C PRO A 138 19.80 14.09 -1.37
N LYS A 139 20.65 14.02 -2.40
CA LYS A 139 20.22 14.12 -3.79
C LYS A 139 19.48 12.86 -4.23
N GLU A 140 20.03 11.68 -3.91
CA GLU A 140 19.41 10.41 -4.22
C GLU A 140 18.11 10.22 -3.45
N ARG A 141 18.04 10.66 -2.18
CA ARG A 141 16.81 10.66 -1.37
C ARG A 141 15.73 11.51 -2.00
N THR A 142 16.06 12.71 -2.48
CA THR A 142 15.10 13.57 -3.18
C THR A 142 14.54 12.90 -4.43
N ILE A 143 15.39 12.23 -5.22
CA ILE A 143 14.95 11.47 -6.40
C ILE A 143 14.06 10.30 -5.96
N ALA A 144 14.44 9.55 -4.94
CA ALA A 144 13.68 8.39 -4.46
C ALA A 144 12.28 8.78 -3.94
N ILE A 145 12.18 9.89 -3.20
CA ILE A 145 10.89 10.45 -2.77
C ILE A 145 10.08 10.93 -3.98
N GLY A 146 10.73 11.57 -4.96
CA GLY A 146 10.08 11.98 -6.21
C GLY A 146 9.49 10.81 -6.99
N VAL A 147 10.21 9.69 -7.09
CA VAL A 147 9.72 8.44 -7.69
C VAL A 147 8.52 7.88 -6.92
N TRP A 148 8.60 7.88 -5.58
CA TRP A 148 7.51 7.41 -4.72
C TRP A 148 6.25 8.27 -4.86
N ILE A 149 6.36 9.61 -4.84
CA ILE A 149 5.23 10.53 -5.10
C ILE A 149 4.69 10.33 -6.52
N GLY A 150 5.59 10.17 -7.50
CA GLY A 150 5.21 9.88 -8.89
C GLY A 150 4.40 8.59 -9.03
N ALA A 151 4.71 7.56 -8.21
CA ALA A 151 3.96 6.31 -8.18
C ALA A 151 2.52 6.51 -7.68
N PHE A 152 2.27 7.38 -6.69
CA PHE A 152 0.92 7.75 -6.27
C PHE A 152 0.13 8.41 -7.40
N SER A 153 0.73 9.37 -8.08
CA SER A 153 0.10 10.05 -9.22
C SER A 153 -0.17 9.09 -10.38
N ALA A 154 0.79 8.20 -10.67
CA ALA A 154 0.64 7.17 -11.69
C ALA A 154 -0.49 6.18 -11.33
N GLY A 155 -0.58 5.77 -10.06
CA GLY A 155 -1.65 4.89 -9.58
C GLY A 155 -3.04 5.46 -9.82
N SER A 156 -3.22 6.76 -9.55
CA SER A 156 -4.48 7.46 -9.79
C SER A 156 -4.86 7.50 -11.27
N ALA A 157 -3.88 7.64 -12.18
CA ALA A 157 -4.12 7.69 -13.62
C ALA A 157 -4.27 6.29 -14.26
N ILE A 158 -3.43 5.33 -13.83
CA ILE A 158 -3.40 3.97 -14.39
C ILE A 158 -4.57 3.14 -13.86
N GLY A 159 -5.01 3.37 -12.63
CA GLY A 159 -6.12 2.65 -12.01
C GLY A 159 -7.36 2.55 -12.89
N PRO A 160 -7.94 3.67 -13.34
CA PRO A 160 -9.08 3.64 -14.24
C PRO A 160 -8.83 2.91 -15.55
N VAL A 161 -7.63 3.03 -16.15
CA VAL A 161 -7.30 2.36 -17.41
C VAL A 161 -7.26 0.85 -17.23
N LEU A 162 -6.51 0.36 -16.21
CA LEU A 162 -6.45 -1.07 -15.92
C LEU A 162 -7.79 -1.62 -15.46
N GLY A 163 -8.54 -0.85 -14.65
CA GLY A 163 -9.88 -1.22 -14.24
C GLY A 163 -10.84 -1.36 -15.43
N GLY A 164 -10.79 -0.43 -16.38
CA GLY A 164 -11.58 -0.52 -17.61
C GLY A 164 -11.28 -1.77 -18.42
N VAL A 165 -9.99 -2.08 -18.63
CA VAL A 165 -9.56 -3.31 -19.32
C VAL A 165 -10.01 -4.57 -18.55
N MET A 166 -9.88 -4.60 -17.22
CA MET A 166 -10.35 -5.73 -16.43
C MET A 166 -11.84 -5.95 -16.56
N LEU A 167 -12.63 -4.87 -16.54
CA LEU A 167 -14.09 -4.95 -16.64
C LEU A 167 -14.60 -5.29 -18.05
N GLU A 168 -13.82 -5.07 -19.08
CA GLU A 168 -14.17 -5.48 -20.45
C GLU A 168 -14.04 -6.99 -20.65
N PHE A 169 -13.03 -7.63 -20.03
CA PHE A 169 -12.71 -9.04 -20.26
C PHE A 169 -13.08 -9.97 -19.11
N PHE A 170 -13.29 -9.43 -17.91
CA PHE A 170 -13.49 -10.20 -16.68
C PHE A 170 -14.65 -9.62 -15.85
N TRP A 171 -15.01 -10.31 -14.75
CA TRP A 171 -16.03 -9.84 -13.80
C TRP A 171 -15.53 -8.68 -12.93
N TRP A 172 -16.44 -7.96 -12.29
CA TRP A 172 -16.13 -6.77 -11.49
C TRP A 172 -15.10 -7.01 -10.37
N GLY A 173 -15.11 -8.19 -9.75
CA GLY A 173 -14.16 -8.53 -8.69
C GLY A 173 -12.72 -8.68 -9.15
N SER A 174 -12.47 -8.86 -10.46
CA SER A 174 -11.13 -8.99 -11.03
C SER A 174 -10.25 -7.77 -10.79
N VAL A 175 -10.83 -6.59 -10.58
CA VAL A 175 -10.08 -5.36 -10.28
C VAL A 175 -9.25 -5.48 -9.01
N PHE A 176 -9.73 -6.24 -8.01
CA PHE A 176 -8.99 -6.49 -6.78
C PHE A 176 -7.82 -7.46 -6.97
N LEU A 177 -7.88 -8.33 -7.98
CA LEU A 177 -6.79 -9.27 -8.27
C LEU A 177 -5.53 -8.59 -8.83
N LEU A 178 -5.65 -7.36 -9.31
CA LEU A 178 -4.50 -6.55 -9.75
C LEU A 178 -3.46 -6.34 -8.62
N ALA A 179 -3.91 -6.37 -7.37
CA ALA A 179 -3.03 -6.25 -6.22
C ALA A 179 -2.14 -7.48 -6.00
N LEU A 180 -2.60 -8.68 -6.35
CA LEU A 180 -1.93 -9.94 -6.00
C LEU A 180 -0.50 -10.07 -6.55
N PRO A 181 -0.22 -9.82 -7.84
CA PRO A 181 1.12 -9.97 -8.37
C PRO A 181 2.12 -9.02 -7.70
N VAL A 182 1.69 -7.80 -7.37
CA VAL A 182 2.57 -6.82 -6.72
C VAL A 182 2.76 -7.15 -5.25
N MET A 183 1.72 -7.58 -4.53
CA MET A 183 1.86 -8.03 -3.14
C MET A 183 2.74 -9.28 -3.06
N ALA A 184 2.61 -10.23 -3.98
CA ALA A 184 3.49 -11.38 -4.07
C ALA A 184 4.95 -10.97 -4.35
N LEU A 185 5.17 -10.04 -5.29
CA LEU A 185 6.50 -9.48 -5.57
C LEU A 185 7.11 -8.84 -4.32
N LEU A 186 6.33 -8.04 -3.59
CA LEU A 186 6.76 -7.38 -2.37
C LEU A 186 7.09 -8.40 -1.26
N LEU A 187 6.30 -9.45 -1.10
CA LEU A 187 6.55 -10.51 -0.13
C LEU A 187 7.80 -11.35 -0.47
N VAL A 188 8.09 -11.57 -1.76
CA VAL A 188 9.26 -12.35 -2.20
C VAL A 188 10.54 -11.53 -2.18
N LEU A 189 10.51 -10.31 -2.73
CA LEU A 189 11.69 -9.46 -2.86
C LEU A 189 11.94 -8.61 -1.60
N GLY A 190 10.89 -8.19 -0.90
CA GLY A 190 11.00 -7.31 0.27
C GLY A 190 12.01 -7.81 1.31
N PRO A 191 11.95 -9.06 1.77
CA PRO A 191 12.92 -9.59 2.74
C PRO A 191 14.37 -9.57 2.25
N ARG A 192 14.59 -9.59 0.92
CA ARG A 192 15.94 -9.63 0.31
C ARG A 192 16.52 -8.25 0.04
N VAL A 193 15.66 -7.28 -0.32
CA VAL A 193 16.13 -5.96 -0.78
C VAL A 193 15.91 -4.84 0.23
N LEU A 194 14.91 -4.97 1.12
CA LEU A 194 14.58 -3.94 2.10
C LEU A 194 15.35 -4.17 3.41
N PRO A 195 15.94 -3.12 3.99
CA PRO A 195 16.52 -3.20 5.33
C PRO A 195 15.42 -3.31 6.39
N GLU A 196 15.72 -3.90 7.54
CA GLU A 196 14.84 -3.76 8.70
C GLU A 196 15.24 -2.49 9.44
N TYR A 197 14.25 -1.68 9.76
CA TYR A 197 14.42 -0.52 10.62
C TYR A 197 13.37 -0.55 11.73
N ARG A 198 13.84 -0.29 12.93
CA ARG A 198 13.05 -0.16 14.15
C ARG A 198 13.59 1.00 14.96
N ASP A 199 12.72 1.86 15.46
CA ASP A 199 13.12 2.94 16.35
C ASP A 199 13.31 2.38 17.77
N PRO A 200 14.55 2.47 18.35
CA PRO A 200 14.79 2.01 19.71
C PRO A 200 14.02 2.82 20.77
N ASP A 201 13.71 4.08 20.47
CA ASP A 201 13.05 5.02 21.38
C ASP A 201 11.54 5.17 21.10
N ALA A 202 10.96 4.27 20.28
CA ALA A 202 9.55 4.28 19.98
C ALA A 202 8.68 4.24 21.25
N GLY A 203 8.05 5.37 21.57
CA GLY A 203 7.23 5.59 22.76
C GLY A 203 6.04 4.62 22.90
N ARG A 204 5.26 4.72 23.97
CA ARG A 204 4.04 3.92 24.15
C ARG A 204 2.97 4.36 23.13
N LEU A 205 2.18 3.38 22.63
CA LEU A 205 0.99 3.68 21.83
C LEU A 205 0.01 4.48 22.71
N ASP A 206 -0.26 5.73 22.36
CA ASP A 206 -1.45 6.43 22.81
C ASP A 206 -2.61 5.90 21.95
N ILE A 207 -3.47 5.10 22.56
CA ILE A 207 -4.68 4.54 21.94
C ILE A 207 -5.84 5.43 22.31
#